data_fc231638e3fe73a2426c981765ea7d21
#
_entry.id   fc231638e3fe73a2426c981765ea7d21
#
_cell.length_a   1.000
_cell.length_b   1.000
_cell.length_c   1.000
_cell.angle_alpha   90.00
_cell.angle_beta   90.00
_cell.angle_gamma   90.00
#
_symmetry.space_group_name_H-M   'P 1'
#
loop_
_entity.id
_entity.type
_entity.pdbx_description
1 polymer ?
#
loop_
_entity_poly.entity_id
_entity_poly.type
_entity_poly.pdbx_seq_one_letter_code
_entity_poly.pdbx_strand_id
1 'polypeptide(L)'
;MAMFNPPHPGDFITATYLEPLGTSGRELAALLDVSPSTLSRVLKGSSRVTPEMALRLAKTLGRSAESWLAMQDAHDLWVARSSVDLRRVRSLPSKAA
;
A
#
# COMPACT_ATOMS: atom_id res chain seq x y z
N MET A 1 16.81 6.08 -1.30
CA MET A 1 17.14 4.65 -1.43
C MET A 1 15.87 3.82 -1.26
N ALA A 2 15.67 2.86 -2.15
CA ALA A 2 14.49 2.00 -2.06
C ALA A 2 14.61 1.05 -0.87
N MET A 3 13.50 0.87 -0.15
CA MET A 3 13.44 -0.09 0.94
C MET A 3 13.52 -1.51 0.39
N PHE A 4 14.29 -2.36 1.04
CA PHE A 4 14.36 -3.77 0.67
C PHE A 4 13.13 -4.50 1.16
N ASN A 5 12.43 -5.18 0.24
CA ASN A 5 11.21 -5.95 0.54
C ASN A 5 10.20 -5.15 1.40
N PRO A 6 9.75 -3.98 0.91
CA PRO A 6 8.81 -3.18 1.68
C PRO A 6 7.46 -3.89 1.83
N PRO A 7 6.84 -3.82 3.02
CA PRO A 7 5.59 -4.51 3.25
C PRO A 7 4.44 -3.89 2.47
N HIS A 8 3.44 -4.70 2.15
CA HIS A 8 2.17 -4.18 1.67
C HIS A 8 1.52 -3.39 2.82
N PRO A 9 0.82 -2.27 2.53
CA PRO A 9 0.15 -1.51 3.59
C PRO A 9 -0.77 -2.36 4.47
N GLY A 10 -1.39 -3.40 3.93
CA GLY A 10 -2.23 -4.31 4.71
C GLY A 10 -1.46 -5.00 5.84
N ASP A 11 -0.25 -5.48 5.55
CA ASP A 11 0.60 -6.09 6.56
C ASP A 11 1.03 -5.08 7.60
N PHE A 12 1.35 -3.86 7.16
CA PHE A 12 1.75 -2.79 8.07
C PHE A 12 0.60 -2.43 9.02
N ILE A 13 -0.62 -2.32 8.50
CA ILE A 13 -1.80 -2.00 9.32
C ILE A 13 -2.01 -3.09 10.38
N THR A 14 -1.95 -4.34 9.96
CA THR A 14 -2.16 -5.47 10.88
C THR A 14 -1.11 -5.47 12.00
N ALA A 15 0.16 -5.38 11.64
CA ALA A 15 1.25 -5.47 12.60
C ALA A 15 1.37 -4.23 13.49
N THR A 16 1.03 -3.06 12.97
CA THR A 16 1.23 -1.80 13.69
C THR A 16 0.02 -1.38 14.50
N TYR A 17 -1.19 -1.65 14.01
CA TYR A 17 -2.41 -1.15 14.65
C TYR A 17 -3.34 -2.24 15.16
N LEU A 18 -3.64 -3.25 14.36
CA LEU A 18 -4.64 -4.23 14.74
C LEU A 18 -4.15 -5.15 15.86
N GLU A 19 -3.00 -5.77 15.68
CA GLU A 19 -2.46 -6.70 16.68
C GLU A 19 -2.11 -6.01 17.99
N PRO A 20 -1.33 -4.91 17.98
CA PRO A 20 -0.95 -4.27 19.24
C PRO A 20 -2.12 -3.71 20.03
N LEU A 21 -3.17 -3.22 19.34
CA LEU A 21 -4.31 -2.59 20.00
C LEU A 21 -5.46 -3.57 20.24
N GLY A 22 -5.33 -4.82 19.81
CA GLY A 22 -6.40 -5.79 19.93
C GLY A 22 -7.65 -5.41 19.15
N THR A 23 -7.48 -4.69 18.04
CA THR A 23 -8.58 -4.23 17.20
C THR A 23 -8.78 -5.21 16.04
N SER A 24 -10.03 -5.56 15.76
CA SER A 24 -10.34 -6.45 14.65
C SER A 24 -10.43 -5.66 13.34
N GLY A 25 -10.30 -6.40 12.23
CA GLY A 25 -10.52 -5.79 10.91
C GLY A 25 -11.92 -5.24 10.76
N ARG A 26 -12.92 -5.92 11.34
CA ARG A 26 -14.30 -5.46 11.30
C ARG A 26 -14.48 -4.12 12.04
N GLU A 27 -13.83 -3.98 13.18
CA GLU A 27 -13.85 -2.72 13.92
C GLU A 27 -13.20 -1.60 13.13
N LEU A 28 -12.05 -1.87 12.51
CA LEU A 28 -11.38 -0.87 11.69
C LEU A 28 -12.22 -0.49 10.47
N ALA A 29 -12.87 -1.47 9.83
CA ALA A 29 -13.73 -1.18 8.68
C ALA A 29 -14.85 -0.22 9.06
N ALA A 30 -15.44 -0.41 10.24
CA ALA A 30 -16.49 0.49 10.73
C ALA A 30 -15.95 1.91 10.93
N LEU A 31 -14.75 2.04 11.48
CA LEU A 31 -14.12 3.35 11.68
C LEU A 31 -13.80 4.03 10.35
N LEU A 32 -13.42 3.26 9.35
CA LEU A 32 -13.08 3.76 8.02
C LEU A 32 -14.32 4.02 7.15
N ASP A 33 -15.48 3.58 7.61
CA ASP A 33 -16.74 3.65 6.86
C ASP A 33 -16.63 2.91 5.52
N VAL A 34 -16.10 1.69 5.57
CA VAL A 34 -16.04 0.79 4.41
C VAL A 34 -16.57 -0.57 4.84
N SER A 35 -16.94 -1.40 3.86
CA SER A 35 -17.39 -2.75 4.18
C SER A 35 -16.22 -3.60 4.71
N PRO A 36 -16.50 -4.56 5.61
CA PRO A 36 -15.46 -5.47 6.07
C PRO A 36 -14.77 -6.24 4.94
N SER A 37 -15.50 -6.58 3.89
CA SER A 37 -14.90 -7.30 2.76
C SER A 37 -13.94 -6.41 1.96
N THR A 38 -14.26 -5.12 1.82
CA THR A 38 -13.37 -4.17 1.16
C THR A 38 -12.04 -4.06 1.93
N LEU A 39 -12.13 -3.87 3.24
CA LEU A 39 -10.93 -3.79 4.06
C LEU A 39 -10.16 -5.11 4.08
N SER A 40 -10.87 -6.23 4.16
CA SER A 40 -10.23 -7.54 4.17
C SER A 40 -9.32 -7.74 2.97
N ARG A 41 -9.75 -7.30 1.77
CA ARG A 41 -8.93 -7.41 0.58
C ARG A 41 -7.65 -6.56 0.67
N VAL A 42 -7.75 -5.38 1.27
CA VAL A 42 -6.56 -4.53 1.50
C VAL A 42 -5.63 -5.20 2.52
N LEU A 43 -6.18 -5.70 3.62
CA LEU A 43 -5.37 -6.32 4.67
C LEU A 43 -4.64 -7.57 4.18
N LYS A 44 -5.25 -8.31 3.26
CA LYS A 44 -4.65 -9.53 2.69
C LYS A 44 -3.70 -9.23 1.53
N GLY A 45 -3.61 -7.98 1.10
CA GLY A 45 -2.75 -7.61 -0.02
C GLY A 45 -3.33 -7.90 -1.39
N SER A 46 -4.60 -8.34 -1.49
CA SER A 46 -5.24 -8.61 -2.77
C SER A 46 -5.83 -7.36 -3.41
N SER A 47 -5.92 -6.25 -2.69
CA SER A 47 -6.26 -4.94 -3.22
C SER A 47 -5.23 -3.94 -2.76
N ARG A 48 -4.93 -2.98 -3.62
CA ARG A 48 -4.01 -1.91 -3.27
C ARG A 48 -4.75 -0.78 -2.54
N VAL A 49 -4.00 0.04 -1.80
CA VAL A 49 -4.54 1.26 -1.21
C VAL A 49 -4.73 2.29 -2.31
N THR A 50 -5.98 2.68 -2.54
CA THR A 50 -6.34 3.72 -3.51
C THR A 50 -6.26 5.10 -2.85
N PRO A 51 -6.29 6.20 -3.61
CA PRO A 51 -6.33 7.54 -3.01
C PRO A 51 -7.49 7.71 -2.03
N GLU A 52 -8.67 7.19 -2.33
CA GLU A 52 -9.79 7.28 -1.41
C GLU A 52 -9.50 6.53 -0.11
N MET A 53 -8.98 5.31 -0.21
CA MET A 53 -8.64 4.53 0.99
C MET A 53 -7.53 5.23 1.78
N ALA A 54 -6.55 5.83 1.09
CA ALA A 54 -5.46 6.56 1.75
C ALA A 54 -6.01 7.74 2.58
N LEU A 55 -6.99 8.45 2.06
CA LEU A 55 -7.63 9.55 2.80
C LEU A 55 -8.35 9.03 4.06
N ARG A 56 -9.03 7.90 3.95
CA ARG A 56 -9.73 7.29 5.08
C ARG A 56 -8.73 6.81 6.14
N LEU A 57 -7.66 6.15 5.71
CA LEU A 57 -6.63 5.68 6.62
C LEU A 57 -5.93 6.84 7.32
N ALA A 58 -5.64 7.92 6.59
CA ALA A 58 -5.03 9.10 7.17
C ALA A 58 -5.89 9.69 8.30
N LYS A 59 -7.18 9.75 8.10
CA LYS A 59 -8.08 10.29 9.11
C LYS A 59 -8.22 9.37 10.32
N THR A 60 -8.28 8.07 10.11
CA THR A 60 -8.53 7.10 11.19
C THR A 60 -7.25 6.73 11.93
N LEU A 61 -6.18 6.44 11.22
CA LEU A 61 -4.95 5.92 11.82
C LEU A 61 -3.83 6.95 11.94
N GLY A 62 -3.99 8.11 11.31
CA GLY A 62 -2.92 9.08 11.21
C GLY A 62 -2.02 8.77 10.01
N ARG A 63 -0.85 9.39 9.94
CA ARG A 63 0.02 9.43 8.78
C ARG A 63 -0.70 10.17 7.65
N SER A 64 0.04 10.75 6.71
CA SER A 64 -0.59 11.46 5.60
C SER A 64 -1.11 10.48 4.56
N ALA A 65 -2.10 10.89 3.77
CA ALA A 65 -2.57 10.09 2.65
C ALA A 65 -1.44 9.80 1.68
N GLU A 66 -0.57 10.78 1.45
CA GLU A 66 0.61 10.61 0.61
C GLU A 66 1.54 9.52 1.13
N SER A 67 1.70 9.45 2.45
CA SER A 67 2.52 8.42 3.09
C SER A 67 1.94 7.01 2.85
N TRP A 68 0.62 6.86 2.94
CA TRP A 68 -0.03 5.57 2.68
C TRP A 68 0.15 5.15 1.21
N LEU A 69 0.02 6.11 0.28
CA LEU A 69 0.22 5.81 -1.14
C LEU A 69 1.67 5.50 -1.46
N ALA A 70 2.61 6.21 -0.83
CA ALA A 70 4.03 5.93 -1.02
C ALA A 70 4.39 4.53 -0.55
N MET A 71 3.79 4.07 0.54
CA MET A 71 4.01 2.72 1.05
C MET A 71 3.50 1.67 0.05
N GLN A 72 2.32 1.90 -0.53
CA GLN A 72 1.78 1.01 -1.55
C GLN A 72 2.69 0.98 -2.78
N ASP A 73 3.13 2.13 -3.24
CA ASP A 73 3.97 2.23 -4.42
C ASP A 73 5.33 1.56 -4.21
N ALA A 74 5.92 1.72 -3.03
CA ALA A 74 7.19 1.07 -2.72
C ALA A 74 7.07 -0.45 -2.80
N HIS A 75 5.98 -0.99 -2.26
CA HIS A 75 5.71 -2.43 -2.32
C HIS A 75 5.50 -2.88 -3.77
N ASP A 76 4.66 -2.16 -4.51
CA ASP A 76 4.34 -2.52 -5.90
C ASP A 76 5.59 -2.49 -6.78
N LEU A 77 6.45 -1.48 -6.61
CA LEU A 77 7.69 -1.37 -7.36
C LEU A 77 8.65 -2.50 -7.03
N TRP A 78 8.73 -2.88 -5.76
CA TRP A 78 9.57 -4.01 -5.35
C TRP A 78 9.14 -5.29 -6.06
N VAL A 79 7.82 -5.56 -6.07
CA VAL A 79 7.28 -6.73 -6.74
C VAL A 79 7.52 -6.66 -8.25
N ALA A 80 7.24 -5.51 -8.85
CA ALA A 80 7.38 -5.33 -10.30
C ALA A 80 8.83 -5.50 -10.76
N ARG A 81 9.79 -5.00 -9.98
CA ARG A 81 11.20 -5.12 -10.34
C ARG A 81 11.67 -6.56 -10.47
N SER A 82 11.06 -7.47 -9.72
CA SER A 82 11.43 -8.88 -9.79
C SER A 82 10.65 -9.67 -10.84
N SER A 83 9.61 -9.09 -11.42
CA SER A 83 8.72 -9.81 -12.34
C SER A 83 8.66 -9.21 -13.75
N VAL A 84 8.96 -7.93 -13.92
CA VAL A 84 8.88 -7.27 -15.22
C VAL A 84 10.16 -7.45 -15.99
N ASP A 85 10.04 -7.94 -17.22
CA ASP A 85 11.18 -8.13 -18.12
C ASP A 85 11.40 -6.85 -18.93
N LEU A 86 12.49 -6.15 -18.64
CA LEU A 86 12.82 -4.88 -19.29
C LEU A 86 13.86 -5.02 -20.41
N ARG A 87 14.26 -6.26 -20.77
CA ARG A 87 15.33 -6.47 -21.73
C ARG A 87 15.02 -5.86 -23.12
N ARG A 88 13.75 -5.79 -23.49
CA ARG A 88 13.33 -5.23 -24.77
C ARG A 88 12.91 -3.78 -24.70
N VAL A 89 12.91 -3.19 -23.49
CA VAL A 89 12.61 -1.76 -23.29
C VAL A 89 13.89 -0.97 -23.58
N ARG A 90 13.80 0.00 -24.45
CA ARG A 90 14.95 0.77 -24.89
C ARG A 90 14.84 2.21 -24.46
N SER A 91 15.99 2.83 -24.24
CA SER A 91 16.02 4.27 -24.00
C SER A 91 15.67 5.04 -25.29
N LEU A 92 14.99 6.14 -25.12
CA LEU A 92 14.79 7.05 -26.25
C LEU A 92 16.15 7.63 -26.65
N PRO A 93 16.55 7.52 -27.94
CA PRO A 93 17.82 8.11 -28.37
C PRO A 93 17.82 9.61 -28.10
N SER A 94 18.84 10.07 -27.39
CA SER A 94 18.95 11.48 -27.04
C SER A 94 19.83 12.19 -28.07
N LYS A 95 19.26 13.18 -28.74
CA LYS A 95 20.05 14.02 -29.67
C LYS A 95 20.75 15.14 -28.94
N ALA A 96 20.33 15.39 -27.70
CA ALA A 96 20.86 16.51 -26.93
C ALA A 96 21.84 16.04 -25.84
N ALA A 97 22.04 14.76 -25.72
CA ALA A 97 22.91 14.22 -24.69
C ALA A 97 24.33 14.70 -24.81
#